data_d66ce1ef411a4e8a0ca8218eff462bca
#
_entry.id   d66ce1ef411a4e8a0ca8218eff462bca
#
_cell.length_a   1.000
_cell.length_b   1.000
_cell.length_c   1.000
_cell.angle_alpha   90.00
_cell.angle_beta   90.00
_cell.angle_gamma   90.00
#
_symmetry.space_group_name_H-M   'P 1'
#
loop_
_entity.id
_entity.type
_entity.pdbx_description
1 polymer ?
#
loop_
_entity_poly.entity_id
_entity_poly.type
_entity_poly.pdbx_seq_one_letter_code
_entity_poly.pdbx_strand_id
1 'polypeptide(L)'
;MRVLHVIARLNVGGTARYITQLASELPKHGIETFVATGFVQGAEREDESVHSIDVIRVKSLGRSFNPIKDHFARKQLEKIIAEVKPDIIHTHTFKAGYVIRMKSQSLPVIHTFHGHLLDDPEFTGIKSRLIVRIERALAKKSIKLVTVGRRVADELLEEGIGNRSQYVNIPPGVVALNLTPKKQALANLNLVDDGAPIVGWIARVTGVKNPMLAVEVAETLPDTRFVMAGGGDLLDQVKAAAPSNMSVIGWAEAADVFGGCDIILSTSENEGMPVALIEAQLAGKPVVATDVGSVSEVILNHETGIVTNKNAGSIASAVESLVLDKAKREEMGRLAIARAHALFSVERMINAHSDLYKSIVK
;
A
#
# COMPACT_ATOMS: atom_id res chain seq x y z
N MET A 1 6.75 27.42 3.57
CA MET A 1 7.03 26.65 2.35
C MET A 1 5.74 25.96 1.91
N ARG A 2 5.45 25.96 0.60
CA ARG A 2 4.23 25.39 0.02
C ARG A 2 4.56 24.18 -0.83
N VAL A 3 3.84 23.08 -0.64
CA VAL A 3 4.00 21.87 -1.42
C VAL A 3 2.66 21.49 -2.09
N LEU A 4 2.67 21.33 -3.41
CA LEU A 4 1.52 20.85 -4.17
C LEU A 4 1.67 19.35 -4.45
N HIS A 5 0.88 18.54 -3.78
CA HIS A 5 0.75 17.12 -4.08
C HIS A 5 -0.20 16.91 -5.25
N VAL A 6 0.21 16.11 -6.23
CA VAL A 6 -0.62 15.78 -7.41
C VAL A 6 -0.76 14.27 -7.52
N ILE A 7 -2.00 13.79 -7.52
CA ILE A 7 -2.32 12.37 -7.68
C ILE A 7 -3.51 12.19 -8.62
N ALA A 8 -3.55 11.08 -9.38
CA ALA A 8 -4.63 10.83 -10.33
C ALA A 8 -6.00 10.65 -9.65
N ARG A 9 -6.04 9.93 -8.52
CA ARG A 9 -7.24 9.69 -7.71
C ARG A 9 -6.84 9.18 -6.31
N LEU A 10 -7.74 9.36 -5.35
CA LEU A 10 -7.59 8.93 -3.97
C LEU A 10 -8.60 7.81 -3.65
N ASN A 11 -8.42 6.66 -4.31
CA ASN A 11 -9.24 5.47 -4.05
C ASN A 11 -8.79 4.73 -2.79
N VAL A 12 -9.71 3.96 -2.19
CA VAL A 12 -9.46 3.17 -0.97
C VAL A 12 -8.13 2.43 -1.06
N GLY A 13 -7.25 2.67 -0.09
CA GLY A 13 -5.94 2.01 0.01
C GLY A 13 -4.83 2.87 0.60
N GLY A 14 -3.67 2.25 0.78
CA GLY A 14 -2.51 2.86 1.45
C GLY A 14 -2.02 4.17 0.83
N THR A 15 -2.14 4.33 -0.50
CA THR A 15 -1.71 5.56 -1.19
C THR A 15 -2.57 6.78 -0.80
N ALA A 16 -3.89 6.62 -0.68
CA ALA A 16 -4.77 7.69 -0.26
C ALA A 16 -4.44 8.11 1.18
N ARG A 17 -4.33 7.15 2.09
CA ARG A 17 -3.96 7.40 3.50
C ARG A 17 -2.59 8.06 3.64
N TYR A 18 -1.61 7.64 2.83
CA TYR A 18 -0.29 8.27 2.79
C TYR A 18 -0.37 9.77 2.46
N ILE A 19 -1.15 10.14 1.44
CA ILE A 19 -1.28 11.54 1.01
C ILE A 19 -2.11 12.36 1.99
N THR A 20 -3.20 11.81 2.53
CA THR A 20 -4.02 12.51 3.51
C THR A 20 -3.25 12.77 4.80
N GLN A 21 -2.40 11.85 5.25
CA GLN A 21 -1.49 12.06 6.38
C GLN A 21 -0.46 13.16 6.08
N LEU A 22 0.15 13.18 4.89
CA LEU A 22 1.05 14.29 4.51
C LEU A 22 0.31 15.61 4.55
N ALA A 23 -0.91 15.67 4.00
CA ALA A 23 -1.69 16.91 3.94
C ALA A 23 -2.11 17.43 5.32
N SER A 24 -2.45 16.52 6.25
CA SER A 24 -2.89 16.90 7.60
C SER A 24 -1.74 17.19 8.58
N GLU A 25 -0.60 16.50 8.45
CA GLU A 25 0.47 16.58 9.45
C GLU A 25 1.60 17.56 9.10
N LEU A 26 1.97 17.70 7.81
CA LEU A 26 3.03 18.63 7.39
C LEU A 26 2.79 20.09 7.75
N PRO A 27 1.54 20.62 7.81
CA PRO A 27 1.29 21.97 8.30
C PRO A 27 1.82 22.22 9.72
N LYS A 28 1.82 21.23 10.59
CA LYS A 28 2.39 21.29 11.95
C LYS A 28 3.92 21.48 11.94
N HIS A 29 4.58 21.17 10.80
CA HIS A 29 6.02 21.35 10.56
C HIS A 29 6.34 22.63 9.76
N GLY A 30 5.36 23.54 9.59
CA GLY A 30 5.53 24.80 8.84
C GLY A 30 5.52 24.61 7.32
N ILE A 31 4.93 23.52 6.82
CA ILE A 31 4.83 23.19 5.40
C ILE A 31 3.35 23.21 5.01
N GLU A 32 2.93 24.26 4.33
CA GLU A 32 1.57 24.37 3.79
C GLU A 32 1.39 23.39 2.63
N THR A 33 0.38 22.57 2.69
CA THR A 33 0.15 21.49 1.71
C THR A 33 -1.15 21.69 0.94
N PHE A 34 -1.09 21.42 -0.36
CA PHE A 34 -2.23 21.43 -1.27
C PHE A 34 -2.30 20.10 -1.99
N VAL A 35 -3.50 19.55 -2.16
CA VAL A 35 -3.70 18.26 -2.84
C VAL A 35 -4.56 18.45 -4.08
N ALA A 36 -3.98 18.27 -5.27
CA ALA A 36 -4.70 18.26 -6.54
C ALA A 36 -4.96 16.81 -6.98
N THR A 37 -6.23 16.46 -7.17
CA THR A 37 -6.64 15.08 -7.49
C THR A 37 -7.81 15.05 -8.47
N GLY A 38 -7.90 14.01 -9.29
CA GLY A 38 -9.08 13.71 -10.09
C GLY A 38 -10.20 13.06 -9.28
N PHE A 39 -11.03 12.28 -9.95
CA PHE A 39 -12.14 11.54 -9.35
C PHE A 39 -11.92 10.04 -9.51
N VAL A 40 -12.41 9.25 -8.56
CA VAL A 40 -12.54 7.80 -8.70
C VAL A 40 -13.58 7.48 -9.77
N GLN A 41 -13.45 6.35 -10.46
CA GLN A 41 -14.31 5.97 -11.58
C GLN A 41 -14.72 4.49 -11.47
N GLY A 42 -15.87 4.18 -12.07
CA GLY A 42 -16.38 2.81 -12.12
C GLY A 42 -16.75 2.27 -10.74
N ALA A 43 -16.27 1.07 -10.43
CA ALA A 43 -16.50 0.40 -9.15
C ALA A 43 -15.55 0.84 -8.02
N GLU A 44 -14.61 1.77 -8.29
CA GLU A 44 -13.70 2.30 -7.27
C GLU A 44 -14.47 3.20 -6.28
N ARG A 45 -14.07 3.18 -5.01
CA ARG A 45 -14.57 4.09 -3.98
C ARG A 45 -13.45 5.03 -3.54
N GLU A 46 -13.80 6.26 -3.24
CA GLU A 46 -12.87 7.22 -2.63
C GLU A 46 -12.60 6.82 -1.19
N ASP A 47 -11.36 6.97 -0.73
CA ASP A 47 -10.99 6.65 0.65
C ASP A 47 -11.61 7.69 1.60
N GLU A 48 -12.17 7.22 2.72
CA GLU A 48 -12.86 8.09 3.68
C GLU A 48 -11.94 9.14 4.30
N SER A 49 -10.63 8.85 4.39
CA SER A 49 -9.64 9.80 4.89
C SER A 49 -9.56 11.10 4.05
N VAL A 50 -10.04 11.08 2.80
CA VAL A 50 -10.08 12.26 1.93
C VAL A 50 -11.01 13.35 2.48
N HIS A 51 -12.03 12.98 3.24
CA HIS A 51 -12.95 13.94 3.87
C HIS A 51 -12.28 14.77 4.98
N SER A 52 -11.11 14.37 5.46
CA SER A 52 -10.37 15.10 6.50
C SER A 52 -9.46 16.20 5.95
N ILE A 53 -9.35 16.36 4.63
CA ILE A 53 -8.47 17.33 3.97
C ILE A 53 -9.19 18.08 2.86
N ASP A 54 -8.72 19.28 2.56
CA ASP A 54 -9.17 20.01 1.38
C ASP A 54 -8.45 19.53 0.12
N VAL A 55 -9.23 19.23 -0.93
CA VAL A 55 -8.69 18.78 -2.21
C VAL A 55 -9.12 19.68 -3.37
N ILE A 56 -8.20 19.97 -4.27
CA ILE A 56 -8.45 20.70 -5.51
C ILE A 56 -8.77 19.69 -6.62
N ARG A 57 -9.99 19.70 -7.14
CA ARG A 57 -10.45 18.73 -8.13
C ARG A 57 -10.01 19.08 -9.55
N VAL A 58 -9.31 18.16 -10.19
CA VAL A 58 -8.83 18.24 -11.57
C VAL A 58 -9.70 17.32 -12.45
N LYS A 59 -10.75 17.88 -13.06
CA LYS A 59 -11.79 17.12 -13.75
C LYS A 59 -11.26 16.20 -14.87
N SER A 60 -10.20 16.61 -15.55
CA SER A 60 -9.61 15.85 -16.66
C SER A 60 -8.54 14.85 -16.23
N LEU A 61 -8.13 14.84 -14.95
CA LEU A 61 -7.13 13.90 -14.43
C LEU A 61 -7.80 12.59 -14.03
N GLY A 62 -7.43 11.50 -14.69
CA GLY A 62 -7.98 10.17 -14.44
C GLY A 62 -6.89 9.10 -14.50
N ARG A 63 -7.26 7.82 -14.32
CA ARG A 63 -6.33 6.68 -14.36
C ARG A 63 -5.80 6.41 -15.76
N SER A 64 -6.70 6.31 -16.73
CA SER A 64 -6.40 5.84 -18.08
C SER A 64 -5.65 6.89 -18.91
N PHE A 65 -4.80 6.42 -19.83
CA PHE A 65 -4.15 7.27 -20.82
C PHE A 65 -5.15 7.79 -21.85
N ASN A 66 -5.27 9.11 -21.93
CA ASN A 66 -6.07 9.78 -22.94
C ASN A 66 -5.38 11.10 -23.31
N PRO A 67 -4.74 11.22 -24.47
CA PRO A 67 -3.95 12.41 -24.84
C PRO A 67 -4.73 13.73 -24.72
N ILE A 68 -6.01 13.71 -25.08
CA ILE A 68 -6.88 14.90 -25.04
C ILE A 68 -7.15 15.28 -23.57
N LYS A 69 -7.62 14.32 -22.76
CA LYS A 69 -7.87 14.57 -21.32
C LYS A 69 -6.58 14.95 -20.60
N ASP A 70 -5.45 14.33 -20.95
CA ASP A 70 -4.15 14.61 -20.36
C ASP A 70 -3.66 16.02 -20.67
N HIS A 71 -3.92 16.51 -21.88
CA HIS A 71 -3.66 17.90 -22.25
C HIS A 71 -4.49 18.87 -21.39
N PHE A 72 -5.79 18.62 -21.23
CA PHE A 72 -6.66 19.46 -20.41
C PHE A 72 -6.30 19.35 -18.90
N ALA A 73 -5.97 18.15 -18.40
CA ALA A 73 -5.51 17.97 -17.04
C ALA A 73 -4.25 18.80 -16.76
N ARG A 74 -3.29 18.79 -17.69
CA ARG A 74 -2.08 19.61 -17.59
C ARG A 74 -2.40 21.10 -17.53
N LYS A 75 -3.28 21.61 -18.40
CA LYS A 75 -3.69 23.02 -18.37
C LYS A 75 -4.37 23.43 -17.06
N GLN A 76 -5.22 22.54 -16.52
CA GLN A 76 -5.84 22.76 -15.21
C GLN A 76 -4.77 22.80 -14.09
N LEU A 77 -3.80 21.89 -14.14
CA LEU A 77 -2.70 21.86 -13.16
C LEU A 77 -1.77 23.07 -13.29
N GLU A 78 -1.48 23.55 -14.51
CA GLU A 78 -0.73 24.79 -14.74
C GLU A 78 -1.42 26.02 -14.09
N LYS A 79 -2.77 26.08 -14.18
CA LYS A 79 -3.55 27.11 -13.50
C LYS A 79 -3.46 27.00 -11.98
N ILE A 80 -3.63 25.79 -11.44
CA ILE A 80 -3.51 25.53 -10.00
C ILE A 80 -2.11 25.91 -9.49
N ILE A 81 -1.06 25.55 -10.23
CA ILE A 81 0.33 25.92 -9.88
C ILE A 81 0.49 27.45 -9.83
N ALA A 82 -0.09 28.17 -10.79
CA ALA A 82 -0.04 29.64 -10.83
C ALA A 82 -0.81 30.30 -9.66
N GLU A 83 -1.92 29.69 -9.22
CA GLU A 83 -2.74 30.17 -8.09
C GLU A 83 -2.11 29.83 -6.73
N VAL A 84 -1.69 28.57 -6.53
CA VAL A 84 -1.09 28.07 -5.28
C VAL A 84 0.32 28.62 -5.06
N LYS A 85 1.07 28.83 -6.14
CA LYS A 85 2.49 29.24 -6.12
C LYS A 85 3.32 28.35 -5.20
N PRO A 86 3.36 27.03 -5.45
CA PRO A 86 4.11 26.12 -4.60
C PRO A 86 5.61 26.30 -4.78
N ASP A 87 6.39 25.98 -3.74
CA ASP A 87 7.84 25.88 -3.81
C ASP A 87 8.29 24.54 -4.39
N ILE A 88 7.48 23.48 -4.20
CA ILE A 88 7.73 22.11 -4.67
C ILE A 88 6.43 21.53 -5.26
N ILE A 89 6.57 20.79 -6.36
CA ILE A 89 5.51 19.92 -6.89
C ILE A 89 5.89 18.47 -6.54
N HIS A 90 5.02 17.78 -5.79
CA HIS A 90 5.20 16.38 -5.45
C HIS A 90 4.14 15.51 -6.13
N THR A 91 4.55 14.73 -7.10
CA THR A 91 3.66 13.86 -7.87
C THR A 91 3.63 12.44 -7.32
N HIS A 92 2.47 11.81 -7.30
CA HIS A 92 2.26 10.46 -6.82
C HIS A 92 1.64 9.59 -7.90
N THR A 93 2.09 8.35 -8.00
CA THR A 93 1.70 7.39 -9.04
C THR A 93 2.05 7.82 -10.47
N PHE A 94 2.12 6.85 -11.37
CA PHE A 94 2.61 7.07 -12.74
C PHE A 94 1.85 8.17 -13.49
N LYS A 95 0.50 8.13 -13.44
CA LYS A 95 -0.33 9.03 -14.24
C LYS A 95 -0.16 10.51 -13.90
N ALA A 96 -0.17 10.87 -12.62
CA ALA A 96 0.05 12.25 -12.19
C ALA A 96 1.49 12.69 -12.51
N GLY A 97 2.45 11.80 -12.25
CA GLY A 97 3.85 12.00 -12.63
C GLY A 97 4.04 12.24 -14.13
N TYR A 98 3.35 11.46 -14.96
CA TYR A 98 3.36 11.64 -16.43
C TYR A 98 2.84 13.02 -16.82
N VAL A 99 1.64 13.39 -16.38
CA VAL A 99 1.00 14.66 -16.79
C VAL A 99 1.86 15.89 -16.41
N ILE A 100 2.45 15.90 -15.21
CA ILE A 100 3.31 17.01 -14.76
C ILE A 100 4.68 16.98 -15.45
N ARG A 101 5.35 15.82 -15.50
CA ARG A 101 6.74 15.71 -15.93
C ARG A 101 6.92 15.65 -17.45
N MET A 102 5.84 15.46 -18.24
CA MET A 102 5.92 15.55 -19.72
C MET A 102 6.46 16.90 -20.18
N LYS A 103 6.10 18.00 -19.52
CA LYS A 103 6.69 19.34 -19.72
C LYS A 103 7.73 19.61 -18.64
N SER A 104 8.82 20.26 -18.97
CA SER A 104 9.79 20.73 -17.98
C SER A 104 9.14 21.80 -17.08
N GLN A 105 9.33 21.65 -15.78
CA GLN A 105 8.85 22.60 -14.78
C GLN A 105 10.00 23.55 -14.39
N SER A 106 9.68 24.79 -14.05
CA SER A 106 10.62 25.73 -13.43
C SER A 106 10.82 25.45 -11.95
N LEU A 107 9.87 24.73 -11.33
CA LEU A 107 9.89 24.37 -9.93
C LEU A 107 10.49 22.98 -9.72
N PRO A 108 11.09 22.70 -8.56
CA PRO A 108 11.54 21.36 -8.20
C PRO A 108 10.37 20.36 -8.23
N VAL A 109 10.57 19.22 -8.89
CA VAL A 109 9.58 18.13 -8.93
C VAL A 109 10.14 16.92 -8.19
N ILE A 110 9.37 16.42 -7.23
CA ILE A 110 9.55 15.14 -6.57
C ILE A 110 8.52 14.16 -7.12
N HIS A 111 8.89 12.89 -7.22
CA HIS A 111 7.94 11.84 -7.60
C HIS A 111 8.02 10.67 -6.66
N THR A 112 6.87 10.21 -6.14
CA THR A 112 6.76 9.01 -5.31
C THR A 112 6.21 7.82 -6.09
N PHE A 113 6.96 6.73 -6.06
CA PHE A 113 6.52 5.39 -6.47
C PHE A 113 5.94 4.67 -5.25
N HIS A 114 4.65 4.36 -5.27
CA HIS A 114 3.93 3.63 -4.22
C HIS A 114 3.98 2.10 -4.39
N GLY A 115 4.68 1.61 -5.39
CA GLY A 115 4.91 0.23 -5.76
C GLY A 115 5.76 0.19 -7.03
N HIS A 116 6.08 -1.01 -7.50
CA HIS A 116 6.80 -1.16 -8.76
C HIS A 116 5.92 -0.70 -9.93
N LEU A 117 6.51 0.02 -10.87
CA LEU A 117 5.79 0.61 -12.02
C LEU A 117 5.08 -0.45 -12.88
N LEU A 118 5.69 -1.63 -13.00
CA LEU A 118 5.20 -2.72 -13.84
C LEU A 118 4.22 -3.67 -13.14
N ASP A 119 3.84 -3.37 -11.89
CA ASP A 119 2.88 -4.16 -11.11
C ASP A 119 1.43 -3.90 -11.53
N ASP A 120 1.19 -2.85 -12.31
CA ASP A 120 -0.15 -2.59 -12.85
C ASP A 120 -0.43 -3.60 -13.97
N PRO A 121 -1.48 -4.42 -13.86
CA PRO A 121 -1.86 -5.40 -14.89
C PRO A 121 -2.10 -4.79 -16.28
N GLU A 122 -2.32 -3.48 -16.36
CA GLU A 122 -2.45 -2.77 -17.65
C GLU A 122 -1.10 -2.66 -18.40
N PHE A 123 0.03 -2.90 -17.70
CA PHE A 123 1.38 -2.69 -18.25
C PHE A 123 2.10 -4.02 -18.51
N THR A 124 1.57 -4.83 -19.41
CA THR A 124 2.19 -6.10 -19.79
C THR A 124 2.81 -6.07 -21.20
N GLY A 125 3.80 -6.90 -21.45
CA GLY A 125 4.40 -7.11 -22.76
C GLY A 125 5.05 -5.83 -23.34
N ILE A 126 4.67 -5.43 -24.56
CA ILE A 126 5.23 -4.26 -25.26
C ILE A 126 4.91 -2.96 -24.54
N LYS A 127 3.73 -2.89 -23.86
CA LYS A 127 3.34 -1.70 -23.10
C LYS A 127 4.28 -1.45 -21.92
N SER A 128 4.75 -2.49 -21.23
CA SER A 128 5.67 -2.33 -20.10
C SER A 128 6.99 -1.68 -20.56
N ARG A 129 7.56 -2.13 -21.68
CA ARG A 129 8.79 -1.54 -22.23
C ARG A 129 8.62 -0.07 -22.60
N LEU A 130 7.46 0.29 -23.16
CA LEU A 130 7.16 1.70 -23.47
C LEU A 130 7.05 2.54 -22.20
N ILE A 131 6.37 2.06 -21.19
CA ILE A 131 6.20 2.73 -19.89
C ILE A 131 7.56 2.95 -19.21
N VAL A 132 8.41 1.94 -19.16
CA VAL A 132 9.80 2.05 -18.65
C VAL A 132 10.58 3.12 -19.42
N ARG A 133 10.50 3.11 -20.75
CA ARG A 133 11.18 4.13 -21.57
C ARG A 133 10.68 5.55 -21.28
N ILE A 134 9.38 5.71 -21.10
CA ILE A 134 8.77 6.99 -20.71
C ILE A 134 9.28 7.40 -19.33
N GLU A 135 9.23 6.49 -18.36
CA GLU A 135 9.61 6.80 -16.97
C GLU A 135 11.11 7.13 -16.83
N ARG A 136 11.99 6.46 -17.61
CA ARG A 136 13.41 6.84 -17.73
C ARG A 136 13.59 8.29 -18.15
N ALA A 137 12.78 8.77 -19.09
CA ALA A 137 12.82 10.17 -19.53
C ALA A 137 12.24 11.13 -18.49
N LEU A 138 11.18 10.72 -17.81
CA LEU A 138 10.50 11.51 -16.75
C LEU A 138 11.35 11.60 -15.48
N ALA A 139 12.07 10.56 -15.12
CA ALA A 139 12.96 10.54 -13.95
C ALA A 139 14.04 11.63 -14.03
N LYS A 140 14.54 11.93 -15.24
CA LYS A 140 15.51 13.03 -15.47
C LYS A 140 14.96 14.42 -15.14
N LYS A 141 13.63 14.56 -15.06
CA LYS A 141 12.93 15.83 -14.74
C LYS A 141 12.51 15.90 -13.27
N SER A 142 12.86 14.92 -12.47
CA SER A 142 12.62 14.88 -11.03
C SER A 142 13.91 15.14 -10.28
N ILE A 143 13.89 16.04 -9.29
CA ILE A 143 15.06 16.28 -8.45
C ILE A 143 15.27 15.13 -7.47
N LYS A 144 14.16 14.53 -6.99
CA LYS A 144 14.16 13.35 -6.13
C LYS A 144 13.05 12.38 -6.55
N LEU A 145 13.34 11.11 -6.34
CA LEU A 145 12.44 9.97 -6.54
C LEU A 145 12.25 9.31 -5.17
N VAL A 146 11.05 9.34 -4.65
CA VAL A 146 10.71 8.71 -3.38
C VAL A 146 10.15 7.32 -3.65
N THR A 147 10.61 6.33 -2.89
CA THR A 147 10.04 4.97 -2.91
C THR A 147 9.57 4.59 -1.52
N VAL A 148 8.52 3.80 -1.46
CA VAL A 148 7.96 3.31 -0.18
C VAL A 148 8.75 2.14 0.40
N GLY A 149 9.59 1.47 -0.42
CA GLY A 149 10.48 0.39 -0.03
C GLY A 149 11.81 0.46 -0.78
N ARG A 150 12.87 -0.09 -0.19
CA ARG A 150 14.21 -0.12 -0.81
C ARG A 150 14.23 -1.02 -2.04
N ARG A 151 13.58 -2.19 -1.93
CA ARG A 151 13.47 -3.14 -3.05
C ARG A 151 12.81 -2.49 -4.27
N VAL A 152 11.76 -1.68 -4.07
CA VAL A 152 11.14 -0.90 -5.15
C VAL A 152 12.17 0.04 -5.82
N ALA A 153 13.03 0.69 -5.03
CA ALA A 153 14.09 1.54 -5.60
C ALA A 153 15.13 0.74 -6.40
N ASP A 154 15.54 -0.41 -5.89
CA ASP A 154 16.52 -1.27 -6.56
C ASP A 154 15.96 -1.82 -7.89
N GLU A 155 14.72 -2.31 -7.90
CA GLU A 155 14.03 -2.78 -9.12
C GLU A 155 13.87 -1.66 -10.16
N LEU A 156 13.53 -0.43 -9.76
CA LEU A 156 13.46 0.72 -10.67
C LEU A 156 14.84 1.12 -11.21
N LEU A 157 15.89 1.00 -10.40
CA LEU A 157 17.27 1.25 -10.84
C LEU A 157 17.75 0.20 -11.83
N GLU A 158 17.42 -1.08 -11.65
CA GLU A 158 17.68 -2.16 -12.61
C GLU A 158 17.03 -1.88 -13.96
N GLU A 159 15.82 -1.31 -13.94
CA GLU A 159 15.15 -0.82 -15.14
C GLU A 159 15.73 0.50 -15.69
N GLY A 160 16.81 1.03 -15.12
CA GLY A 160 17.46 2.28 -15.55
C GLY A 160 16.62 3.53 -15.35
N ILE A 161 15.68 3.52 -14.42
CA ILE A 161 14.83 4.66 -14.06
C ILE A 161 15.57 5.49 -13.01
N GLY A 162 16.01 6.69 -13.35
CA GLY A 162 16.76 7.57 -12.47
C GLY A 162 18.19 7.07 -12.16
N ASN A 163 18.76 7.58 -11.09
CA ASN A 163 20.06 7.17 -10.54
C ASN A 163 20.02 7.12 -9.01
N ARG A 164 20.96 6.40 -8.39
CA ARG A 164 20.97 6.14 -6.94
C ARG A 164 20.90 7.42 -6.08
N SER A 165 21.50 8.52 -6.52
CA SER A 165 21.51 9.79 -5.76
C SER A 165 20.15 10.52 -5.76
N GLN A 166 19.26 10.17 -6.69
CA GLN A 166 17.90 10.72 -6.72
C GLN A 166 16.96 10.01 -5.74
N TYR A 167 17.22 8.74 -5.42
CA TYR A 167 16.30 7.94 -4.61
C TYR A 167 16.37 8.27 -3.12
N VAL A 168 15.19 8.38 -2.51
CA VAL A 168 14.99 8.50 -1.07
C VAL A 168 13.91 7.49 -0.68
N ASN A 169 14.23 6.59 0.24
CA ASN A 169 13.24 5.62 0.73
C ASN A 169 12.50 6.18 1.94
N ILE A 170 11.19 6.38 1.80
CA ILE A 170 10.30 6.85 2.87
C ILE A 170 9.10 5.89 2.96
N PRO A 171 9.17 4.87 3.84
CA PRO A 171 8.05 3.97 4.08
C PRO A 171 6.80 4.71 4.58
N PRO A 172 5.59 4.17 4.33
CA PRO A 172 4.36 4.76 4.82
C PRO A 172 4.31 4.81 6.35
N GLY A 173 3.71 5.86 6.86
CA GLY A 173 3.28 5.91 8.25
C GLY A 173 1.94 5.19 8.42
N VAL A 174 1.84 4.32 9.42
CA VAL A 174 0.62 3.56 9.71
C VAL A 174 0.19 3.85 11.13
N VAL A 175 -1.08 4.20 11.30
CA VAL A 175 -1.68 4.38 12.61
C VAL A 175 -2.11 3.02 13.15
N ALA A 176 -1.71 2.73 14.41
CA ALA A 176 -2.19 1.53 15.06
C ALA A 176 -3.72 1.56 15.24
N LEU A 177 -4.38 0.48 14.91
CA LEU A 177 -5.83 0.36 15.05
C LEU A 177 -6.22 0.13 16.52
N ASN A 178 -7.35 0.68 16.90
CA ASN A 178 -8.02 0.29 18.15
C ASN A 178 -8.71 -1.06 17.90
N LEU A 179 -8.06 -2.14 18.30
CA LEU A 179 -8.56 -3.49 18.03
C LEU A 179 -9.84 -3.77 18.80
N THR A 180 -10.79 -4.40 18.14
CA THR A 180 -11.99 -4.96 18.79
C THR A 180 -11.57 -6.16 19.67
N PRO A 181 -12.03 -6.26 20.93
CA PRO A 181 -11.75 -7.42 21.78
C PRO A 181 -12.17 -8.72 21.09
N LYS A 182 -11.34 -9.79 21.19
CA LYS A 182 -11.47 -11.02 20.41
C LYS A 182 -12.90 -11.59 20.36
N LYS A 183 -13.54 -11.72 21.51
CA LYS A 183 -14.92 -12.23 21.60
C LYS A 183 -15.92 -11.40 20.80
N GLN A 184 -15.83 -10.07 20.86
CA GLN A 184 -16.70 -9.17 20.12
C GLN A 184 -16.36 -9.19 18.62
N ALA A 185 -15.06 -9.22 18.28
CA ALA A 185 -14.58 -9.32 16.91
C ALA A 185 -15.11 -10.56 16.22
N LEU A 186 -15.02 -11.73 16.88
CA LEU A 186 -15.56 -12.98 16.35
C LEU A 186 -17.09 -12.91 16.15
N ALA A 187 -17.82 -12.30 17.09
CA ALA A 187 -19.24 -12.08 16.93
C ALA A 187 -19.57 -11.17 15.74
N ASN A 188 -18.84 -10.06 15.57
CA ASN A 188 -19.01 -9.14 14.43
C ASN A 188 -18.73 -9.83 13.09
N LEU A 189 -17.77 -10.76 13.06
CA LEU A 189 -17.40 -11.55 11.88
C LEU A 189 -18.30 -12.79 11.67
N ASN A 190 -19.27 -13.03 12.54
CA ASN A 190 -20.13 -14.24 12.56
C ASN A 190 -19.31 -15.55 12.66
N LEU A 191 -18.28 -15.54 13.50
CA LEU A 191 -17.40 -16.69 13.74
C LEU A 191 -17.63 -17.26 15.15
N VAL A 192 -17.48 -18.58 15.26
CA VAL A 192 -17.56 -19.27 16.55
C VAL A 192 -16.24 -19.14 17.30
N ASP A 193 -16.29 -18.86 18.60
CA ASP A 193 -15.11 -18.92 19.47
C ASP A 193 -15.04 -20.30 20.15
N ASP A 194 -14.21 -21.15 19.63
CA ASP A 194 -13.93 -22.49 20.19
C ASP A 194 -12.52 -22.59 20.80
N GLY A 195 -11.82 -21.44 20.89
CA GLY A 195 -10.48 -21.35 21.43
C GLY A 195 -9.35 -21.77 20.46
N ALA A 196 -9.69 -22.30 19.28
CA ALA A 196 -8.69 -22.63 18.27
C ALA A 196 -8.11 -21.36 17.60
N PRO A 197 -6.83 -21.39 17.16
CA PRO A 197 -6.24 -20.27 16.42
C PRO A 197 -6.95 -20.06 15.07
N ILE A 198 -7.09 -18.79 14.68
CA ILE A 198 -7.70 -18.40 13.40
C ILE A 198 -6.68 -17.68 12.55
N VAL A 199 -6.56 -18.10 11.29
CA VAL A 199 -5.73 -17.48 10.26
C VAL A 199 -6.58 -16.51 9.45
N GLY A 200 -6.24 -15.21 9.49
CA GLY A 200 -6.93 -14.15 8.76
C GLY A 200 -6.18 -13.77 7.48
N TRP A 201 -6.90 -13.67 6.39
CA TRP A 201 -6.44 -13.05 5.15
C TRP A 201 -7.27 -11.78 4.91
N ILE A 202 -6.61 -10.62 4.81
CA ILE A 202 -7.28 -9.33 4.64
C ILE A 202 -6.65 -8.53 3.49
N ALA A 203 -7.36 -8.43 2.38
CA ALA A 203 -6.93 -7.67 1.20
C ALA A 203 -8.08 -7.49 0.21
N ARG A 204 -7.83 -6.76 -0.88
CA ARG A 204 -8.72 -6.81 -2.05
C ARG A 204 -8.67 -8.20 -2.69
N VAL A 205 -9.81 -8.80 -2.99
CA VAL A 205 -9.91 -10.13 -3.59
C VAL A 205 -9.69 -10.01 -5.12
N THR A 206 -8.43 -9.84 -5.50
CA THR A 206 -7.97 -9.58 -6.89
C THR A 206 -6.77 -10.46 -7.24
N GLY A 207 -6.46 -10.63 -8.53
CA GLY A 207 -5.38 -11.49 -8.99
C GLY A 207 -4.01 -11.16 -8.38
N VAL A 208 -3.68 -9.87 -8.18
CA VAL A 208 -2.40 -9.47 -7.57
C VAL A 208 -2.26 -9.91 -6.11
N LYS A 209 -3.38 -10.10 -5.39
CA LYS A 209 -3.40 -10.58 -4.00
C LYS A 209 -3.47 -12.11 -3.91
N ASN A 210 -3.70 -12.77 -5.04
CA ASN A 210 -3.73 -14.21 -5.21
C ASN A 210 -4.54 -14.95 -4.12
N PRO A 211 -5.85 -14.65 -3.99
CA PRO A 211 -6.69 -15.30 -2.97
C PRO A 211 -6.84 -16.81 -3.19
N MET A 212 -6.66 -17.30 -4.42
CA MET A 212 -6.74 -18.73 -4.72
C MET A 212 -5.61 -19.53 -4.07
N LEU A 213 -4.40 -18.95 -3.95
CA LEU A 213 -3.32 -19.58 -3.21
C LEU A 213 -3.65 -19.70 -1.70
N ALA A 214 -4.42 -18.76 -1.14
CA ALA A 214 -4.90 -18.89 0.25
C ALA A 214 -5.95 -20.00 0.38
N VAL A 215 -6.78 -20.24 -0.65
CA VAL A 215 -7.71 -21.37 -0.72
C VAL A 215 -6.92 -22.72 -0.73
N GLU A 216 -5.91 -22.84 -1.60
CA GLU A 216 -5.04 -24.02 -1.65
C GLU A 216 -4.34 -24.31 -0.31
N VAL A 217 -3.89 -23.26 0.39
CA VAL A 217 -3.31 -23.37 1.75
C VAL A 217 -4.35 -23.92 2.74
N ALA A 218 -5.58 -23.41 2.69
CA ALA A 218 -6.65 -23.88 3.58
C ALA A 218 -7.05 -25.34 3.31
N GLU A 219 -7.07 -25.76 2.05
CA GLU A 219 -7.27 -27.18 1.67
C GLU A 219 -6.18 -28.10 2.23
N THR A 220 -4.92 -27.60 2.29
CA THR A 220 -3.79 -28.38 2.82
C THR A 220 -3.85 -28.53 4.35
N LEU A 221 -4.58 -27.64 5.06
CA LEU A 221 -4.68 -27.60 6.52
C LEU A 221 -6.14 -27.71 6.98
N PRO A 222 -6.82 -28.85 6.79
CA PRO A 222 -8.27 -28.99 7.01
C PRO A 222 -8.70 -28.74 8.46
N ASP A 223 -7.83 -28.95 9.45
CA ASP A 223 -8.08 -28.75 10.87
C ASP A 223 -7.80 -27.29 11.33
N THR A 224 -7.30 -26.43 10.43
CA THR A 224 -7.02 -25.01 10.72
C THR A 224 -8.14 -24.14 10.18
N ARG A 225 -8.57 -23.16 10.97
CA ARG A 225 -9.63 -22.24 10.58
C ARG A 225 -9.07 -21.02 9.86
N PHE A 226 -9.68 -20.71 8.72
CA PHE A 226 -9.33 -19.56 7.91
C PHE A 226 -10.49 -18.57 7.78
N VAL A 227 -10.16 -17.29 7.74
CA VAL A 227 -11.11 -16.21 7.46
C VAL A 227 -10.54 -15.33 6.35
N MET A 228 -11.29 -15.15 5.28
CA MET A 228 -10.94 -14.23 4.21
C MET A 228 -11.85 -13.01 4.24
N ALA A 229 -11.26 -11.84 4.49
CA ALA A 229 -11.94 -10.56 4.52
C ALA A 229 -11.50 -9.68 3.34
N GLY A 230 -12.47 -9.11 2.64
CA GLY A 230 -12.27 -8.21 1.51
C GLY A 230 -13.26 -8.43 0.38
N GLY A 231 -13.21 -7.53 -0.60
CA GLY A 231 -14.02 -7.61 -1.81
C GLY A 231 -13.17 -7.38 -3.05
N GLY A 232 -13.66 -7.79 -4.20
CA GLY A 232 -12.98 -7.64 -5.48
C GLY A 232 -13.58 -8.53 -6.55
N ASP A 233 -12.99 -8.50 -7.73
CA ASP A 233 -13.44 -9.18 -8.94
C ASP A 233 -13.38 -10.72 -8.86
N LEU A 234 -12.55 -11.28 -7.97
CA LEU A 234 -12.44 -12.71 -7.75
C LEU A 234 -13.29 -13.24 -6.57
N LEU A 235 -14.10 -12.39 -5.91
CA LEU A 235 -14.82 -12.78 -4.69
C LEU A 235 -15.75 -13.99 -4.90
N ASP A 236 -16.52 -13.99 -5.98
CA ASP A 236 -17.46 -15.09 -6.26
C ASP A 236 -16.73 -16.40 -6.62
N GLN A 237 -15.61 -16.29 -7.32
CA GLN A 237 -14.76 -17.45 -7.62
C GLN A 237 -14.19 -18.06 -6.33
N VAL A 238 -13.68 -17.21 -5.43
CA VAL A 238 -13.14 -17.67 -4.14
C VAL A 238 -14.23 -18.30 -3.28
N LYS A 239 -15.43 -17.68 -3.20
CA LYS A 239 -16.55 -18.27 -2.46
C LYS A 239 -16.95 -19.66 -2.97
N ALA A 240 -16.90 -19.86 -4.29
CA ALA A 240 -17.23 -21.15 -4.90
C ALA A 240 -16.16 -22.23 -4.65
N ALA A 241 -14.89 -21.84 -4.46
CA ALA A 241 -13.76 -22.73 -4.26
C ALA A 241 -13.37 -22.93 -2.78
N ALA A 242 -13.88 -22.09 -1.88
CA ALA A 242 -13.48 -22.11 -0.47
C ALA A 242 -13.83 -23.45 0.21
N PRO A 243 -12.85 -24.12 0.87
CA PRO A 243 -13.10 -25.33 1.64
C PRO A 243 -13.92 -25.03 2.91
N SER A 244 -14.46 -26.05 3.55
CA SER A 244 -15.35 -25.93 4.72
C SER A 244 -14.71 -25.24 5.94
N ASN A 245 -13.39 -25.26 6.05
CA ASN A 245 -12.61 -24.60 7.10
C ASN A 245 -12.26 -23.16 6.79
N MET A 246 -12.69 -22.57 5.64
CA MET A 246 -12.47 -21.19 5.25
C MET A 246 -13.79 -20.41 5.16
N SER A 247 -13.93 -19.36 5.96
CA SER A 247 -15.04 -18.41 5.91
C SER A 247 -14.70 -17.22 5.04
N VAL A 248 -15.39 -17.01 3.91
CA VAL A 248 -15.22 -15.87 3.01
C VAL A 248 -16.31 -14.83 3.32
N ILE A 249 -15.95 -13.81 4.12
CA ILE A 249 -16.92 -12.91 4.77
C ILE A 249 -17.20 -11.63 4.00
N GLY A 250 -16.47 -11.35 2.90
CA GLY A 250 -16.59 -10.08 2.19
C GLY A 250 -15.89 -8.93 2.93
N TRP A 251 -16.36 -7.69 2.72
CA TRP A 251 -15.82 -6.53 3.41
C TRP A 251 -16.09 -6.60 4.91
N ALA A 252 -15.06 -6.37 5.71
CA ALA A 252 -15.13 -6.31 7.17
C ALA A 252 -14.20 -5.20 7.71
N GLU A 253 -14.48 -4.74 8.93
CA GLU A 253 -13.62 -3.79 9.61
C GLU A 253 -12.27 -4.42 9.96
N ALA A 254 -11.18 -3.76 9.63
CA ALA A 254 -9.84 -4.26 9.89
C ALA A 254 -9.60 -4.50 11.40
N ALA A 255 -10.19 -3.67 12.26
CA ALA A 255 -10.12 -3.81 13.71
C ALA A 255 -10.74 -5.14 14.20
N ASP A 256 -11.83 -5.60 13.55
CA ASP A 256 -12.44 -6.89 13.86
C ASP A 256 -11.60 -8.05 13.34
N VAL A 257 -11.07 -7.96 12.10
CA VAL A 257 -10.24 -9.03 11.53
C VAL A 257 -8.97 -9.21 12.35
N PHE A 258 -8.22 -8.13 12.63
CA PHE A 258 -7.02 -8.21 13.46
C PHE A 258 -7.32 -8.53 14.93
N GLY A 259 -8.48 -8.12 15.45
CA GLY A 259 -8.92 -8.47 16.80
C GLY A 259 -9.26 -9.95 16.94
N GLY A 260 -9.94 -10.53 15.95
CA GLY A 260 -10.42 -11.91 15.96
C GLY A 260 -9.40 -12.97 15.55
N CYS A 261 -8.47 -12.64 14.64
CA CYS A 261 -7.49 -13.58 14.10
C CYS A 261 -6.20 -13.63 14.94
N ASP A 262 -5.51 -14.77 14.92
CA ASP A 262 -4.28 -15.01 15.69
C ASP A 262 -3.02 -14.96 14.80
N ILE A 263 -3.17 -15.22 13.51
CA ILE A 263 -2.11 -15.21 12.49
C ILE A 263 -2.67 -14.48 11.28
N ILE A 264 -1.87 -13.66 10.60
CA ILE A 264 -2.26 -13.02 9.34
C ILE A 264 -1.50 -13.65 8.18
N LEU A 265 -2.25 -14.04 7.14
CA LEU A 265 -1.74 -14.63 5.92
C LEU A 265 -1.80 -13.63 4.77
N SER A 266 -0.72 -13.54 3.99
CA SER A 266 -0.69 -12.82 2.71
C SER A 266 -0.10 -13.72 1.62
N THR A 267 -0.83 -13.85 0.53
CA THR A 267 -0.49 -14.70 -0.63
C THR A 267 -0.21 -13.88 -1.89
N SER A 268 0.13 -12.60 -1.73
CA SER A 268 0.28 -11.66 -2.84
C SER A 268 1.33 -12.10 -3.87
N GLU A 269 1.07 -11.80 -5.14
CA GLU A 269 2.03 -11.93 -6.25
C GLU A 269 3.02 -10.77 -6.27
N ASN A 270 2.57 -9.59 -5.83
CA ASN A 270 3.39 -8.39 -5.77
C ASN A 270 2.90 -7.40 -4.71
N GLU A 271 3.86 -6.67 -4.11
CA GLU A 271 3.61 -5.63 -3.10
C GLU A 271 4.62 -4.49 -3.23
N GLY A 272 4.12 -3.26 -3.24
CA GLY A 272 5.01 -2.10 -3.07
C GLY A 272 5.52 -2.02 -1.62
N MET A 273 4.65 -1.62 -0.72
CA MET A 273 4.83 -1.74 0.73
C MET A 273 3.48 -2.20 1.31
N PRO A 274 3.41 -3.41 1.86
CA PRO A 274 2.14 -4.02 2.27
C PRO A 274 1.61 -3.41 3.57
N VAL A 275 0.78 -2.37 3.48
CA VAL A 275 0.22 -1.66 4.64
C VAL A 275 -0.57 -2.59 5.56
N ALA A 276 -1.33 -3.54 5.02
CA ALA A 276 -2.07 -4.52 5.82
C ALA A 276 -1.16 -5.39 6.71
N LEU A 277 0.07 -5.69 6.26
CA LEU A 277 1.04 -6.43 7.07
C LEU A 277 1.68 -5.55 8.13
N ILE A 278 1.84 -4.25 7.88
CA ILE A 278 2.26 -3.29 8.91
C ILE A 278 1.16 -3.16 9.97
N GLU A 279 -0.11 -3.05 9.56
CA GLU A 279 -1.27 -3.03 10.47
C GLU A 279 -1.34 -4.31 11.30
N ALA A 280 -1.12 -5.49 10.69
CA ALA A 280 -1.05 -6.77 11.40
C ALA A 280 0.05 -6.79 12.46
N GLN A 281 1.24 -6.30 12.11
CA GLN A 281 2.35 -6.21 13.07
C GLN A 281 2.07 -5.23 14.21
N LEU A 282 1.48 -4.06 13.92
CA LEU A 282 1.03 -3.11 14.94
C LEU A 282 -0.07 -3.71 15.84
N ALA A 283 -0.88 -4.63 15.31
CA ALA A 283 -1.88 -5.39 16.04
C ALA A 283 -1.27 -6.57 16.84
N GLY A 284 0.04 -6.77 16.81
CA GLY A 284 0.72 -7.88 17.49
C GLY A 284 0.44 -9.25 16.88
N LYS A 285 0.11 -9.29 15.59
CA LYS A 285 -0.15 -10.56 14.91
C LYS A 285 1.08 -10.98 14.10
N PRO A 286 1.60 -12.21 14.32
CA PRO A 286 2.60 -12.78 13.44
C PRO A 286 2.01 -12.93 12.03
N VAL A 287 2.85 -12.69 11.04
CA VAL A 287 2.45 -12.72 9.63
C VAL A 287 3.13 -13.88 8.92
N VAL A 288 2.39 -14.62 8.10
CA VAL A 288 2.96 -15.52 7.09
C VAL A 288 2.70 -14.88 5.73
N ALA A 289 3.76 -14.65 4.94
CA ALA A 289 3.63 -13.95 3.67
C ALA A 289 4.57 -14.49 2.59
N THR A 290 4.15 -14.38 1.34
CA THR A 290 5.02 -14.64 0.18
C THR A 290 6.12 -13.59 0.08
N ASP A 291 7.35 -13.99 -0.34
CA ASP A 291 8.48 -13.07 -0.56
C ASP A 291 8.33 -12.30 -1.87
N VAL A 292 7.63 -11.19 -1.81
CA VAL A 292 7.36 -10.31 -2.94
C VAL A 292 7.51 -8.84 -2.57
N GLY A 293 7.98 -8.03 -3.51
CA GLY A 293 8.15 -6.60 -3.29
C GLY A 293 8.87 -6.30 -1.96
N SER A 294 8.37 -5.35 -1.19
CA SER A 294 8.99 -4.95 0.09
C SER A 294 8.45 -5.71 1.33
N VAL A 295 7.92 -6.92 1.17
CA VAL A 295 7.44 -7.75 2.30
C VAL A 295 8.56 -8.01 3.30
N SER A 296 9.76 -8.36 2.85
CA SER A 296 10.94 -8.60 3.71
C SER A 296 11.47 -7.34 4.41
N GLU A 297 11.03 -6.16 4.01
CA GLU A 297 11.31 -4.92 4.74
C GLU A 297 10.35 -4.73 5.93
N VAL A 298 9.12 -5.24 5.81
CA VAL A 298 8.12 -5.24 6.89
C VAL A 298 8.39 -6.36 7.87
N ILE A 299 8.53 -7.58 7.38
CA ILE A 299 8.68 -8.80 8.19
C ILE A 299 10.16 -9.12 8.37
N LEU A 300 10.62 -9.21 9.62
CA LEU A 300 11.90 -9.83 9.94
C LEU A 300 11.66 -11.33 10.05
N ASN A 301 12.16 -12.07 9.05
CA ASN A 301 11.86 -13.50 8.89
C ASN A 301 12.26 -14.31 10.12
N HIS A 302 11.35 -15.16 10.58
CA HIS A 302 11.43 -15.97 11.81
C HIS A 302 11.45 -15.19 13.13
N GLU A 303 11.41 -13.85 13.13
CA GLU A 303 11.36 -13.03 14.34
C GLU A 303 10.01 -12.31 14.49
N THR A 304 9.50 -11.65 13.43
CA THR A 304 8.20 -10.95 13.48
C THR A 304 7.15 -11.57 12.57
N GLY A 305 7.48 -12.67 11.92
CA GLY A 305 6.64 -13.44 11.01
C GLY A 305 7.48 -14.40 10.19
N ILE A 306 6.89 -15.04 9.20
CA ILE A 306 7.56 -16.00 8.33
C ILE A 306 7.35 -15.59 6.87
N VAL A 307 8.45 -15.42 6.15
CA VAL A 307 8.45 -15.14 4.71
C VAL A 307 8.69 -16.43 3.96
N THR A 308 7.86 -16.73 2.97
CA THR A 308 7.83 -18.02 2.28
C THR A 308 7.94 -17.87 0.76
N ASN A 309 8.24 -18.97 0.08
CA ASN A 309 8.05 -19.08 -1.37
C ASN A 309 6.55 -19.06 -1.73
N LYS A 310 6.23 -18.68 -2.97
CA LYS A 310 4.86 -18.62 -3.51
C LYS A 310 4.32 -20.02 -3.88
N ASN A 311 4.20 -20.92 -2.90
CA ASN A 311 3.54 -22.21 -3.09
C ASN A 311 2.80 -22.64 -1.82
N ALA A 312 1.68 -23.33 -2.00
CA ALA A 312 0.78 -23.72 -0.91
C ALA A 312 1.48 -24.53 0.19
N GLY A 313 2.35 -25.48 -0.17
CA GLY A 313 3.04 -26.33 0.80
C GLY A 313 3.97 -25.59 1.75
N SER A 314 4.80 -24.64 1.21
CA SER A 314 5.68 -23.82 2.05
C SER A 314 4.89 -22.91 2.98
N ILE A 315 3.80 -22.33 2.47
CA ILE A 315 2.93 -21.44 3.25
C ILE A 315 2.19 -22.26 4.33
N ALA A 316 1.63 -23.43 3.97
CA ALA A 316 0.95 -24.31 4.91
C ALA A 316 1.86 -24.72 6.07
N SER A 317 3.09 -25.17 5.78
CA SER A 317 4.08 -25.51 6.82
C SER A 317 4.40 -24.34 7.75
N ALA A 318 4.51 -23.12 7.22
CA ALA A 318 4.75 -21.92 8.02
C ALA A 318 3.54 -21.61 8.91
N VAL A 319 2.31 -21.66 8.36
CA VAL A 319 1.06 -21.46 9.10
C VAL A 319 0.93 -22.50 10.21
N GLU A 320 1.09 -23.78 9.90
CA GLU A 320 1.00 -24.89 10.85
C GLU A 320 1.96 -24.71 12.03
N SER A 321 3.23 -24.32 11.76
CA SER A 321 4.21 -24.05 12.80
C SER A 321 3.78 -22.97 13.80
N LEU A 322 2.98 -22.01 13.35
CA LEU A 322 2.40 -20.96 14.19
C LEU A 322 1.09 -21.38 14.85
N VAL A 323 0.28 -22.19 14.20
CA VAL A 323 -0.97 -22.76 14.76
C VAL A 323 -0.67 -23.62 15.97
N LEU A 324 0.36 -24.46 15.90
CA LEU A 324 0.74 -25.42 16.94
C LEU A 324 1.51 -24.81 18.12
N ASP A 325 2.16 -23.65 17.92
CA ASP A 325 3.02 -23.04 18.94
C ASP A 325 2.49 -21.64 19.35
N LYS A 326 1.71 -21.64 20.43
CA LYS A 326 1.16 -20.38 21.01
C LYS A 326 2.26 -19.44 21.51
N ALA A 327 3.29 -19.96 22.17
CA ALA A 327 4.37 -19.15 22.74
C ALA A 327 5.16 -18.44 21.62
N LYS A 328 5.42 -19.15 20.51
CA LYS A 328 6.04 -18.59 19.31
C LYS A 328 5.18 -17.47 18.70
N ARG A 329 3.87 -17.67 18.61
CA ARG A 329 2.96 -16.61 18.09
C ARG A 329 3.02 -15.35 18.97
N GLU A 330 2.94 -15.50 20.28
CA GLU A 330 2.94 -14.38 21.23
C GLU A 330 4.28 -13.62 21.19
N GLU A 331 5.39 -14.31 21.14
CA GLU A 331 6.72 -13.67 21.06
C GLU A 331 6.92 -12.96 19.73
N MET A 332 6.56 -13.59 18.59
CA MET A 332 6.61 -12.94 17.28
C MET A 332 5.72 -11.70 17.24
N GLY A 333 4.51 -11.77 17.80
CA GLY A 333 3.59 -10.62 17.88
C GLY A 333 4.18 -9.47 18.70
N ARG A 334 4.82 -9.76 19.84
CA ARG A 334 5.48 -8.75 20.68
C ARG A 334 6.63 -8.04 19.93
N LEU A 335 7.47 -8.80 19.25
CA LEU A 335 8.57 -8.26 18.44
C LEU A 335 8.05 -7.46 17.24
N ALA A 336 6.95 -7.93 16.64
CA ALA A 336 6.29 -7.25 15.52
C ALA A 336 5.81 -5.84 15.89
N ILE A 337 5.15 -5.68 17.04
CA ILE A 337 4.70 -4.36 17.54
C ILE A 337 5.88 -3.41 17.66
N ALA A 338 6.95 -3.83 18.36
CA ALA A 338 8.11 -2.98 18.61
C ALA A 338 8.76 -2.52 17.29
N ARG A 339 8.94 -3.44 16.34
CA ARG A 339 9.51 -3.17 15.03
C ARG A 339 8.63 -2.23 14.21
N ALA A 340 7.33 -2.51 14.15
CA ALA A 340 6.40 -1.72 13.35
C ALA A 340 6.29 -0.27 13.85
N HIS A 341 6.23 -0.06 15.16
CA HIS A 341 6.29 1.29 15.74
C HIS A 341 7.58 2.03 15.39
N ALA A 342 8.72 1.36 15.45
CA ALA A 342 10.02 1.98 15.17
C ALA A 342 10.18 2.37 13.68
N LEU A 343 9.63 1.58 12.75
CA LEU A 343 9.89 1.74 11.32
C LEU A 343 8.77 2.43 10.54
N PHE A 344 7.52 2.32 11.00
CA PHE A 344 6.34 2.70 10.24
C PHE A 344 5.44 3.70 10.97
N SER A 345 5.97 4.47 11.93
CA SER A 345 5.20 5.53 12.58
C SER A 345 4.93 6.69 11.60
N VAL A 346 3.75 7.32 11.75
CA VAL A 346 3.37 8.50 10.97
C VAL A 346 4.38 9.63 11.18
N GLU A 347 4.81 9.85 12.43
CA GLU A 347 5.80 10.88 12.77
C GLU A 347 7.11 10.71 11.99
N ARG A 348 7.63 9.47 11.89
CA ARG A 348 8.84 9.18 11.12
C ARG A 348 8.67 9.50 9.63
N MET A 349 7.53 9.14 9.04
CA MET A 349 7.23 9.46 7.65
C MET A 349 7.16 10.97 7.41
N ILE A 350 6.48 11.70 8.30
CA ILE A 350 6.31 13.14 8.20
C ILE A 350 7.64 13.87 8.37
N ASN A 351 8.45 13.50 9.37
CA ASN A 351 9.77 14.07 9.59
C ASN A 351 10.66 13.85 8.35
N ALA A 352 10.68 12.64 7.79
CA ALA A 352 11.47 12.34 6.59
C ALA A 352 11.05 13.20 5.38
N HIS A 353 9.75 13.42 5.17
CA HIS A 353 9.27 14.32 4.12
C HIS A 353 9.59 15.79 4.40
N SER A 354 9.41 16.23 5.64
CA SER A 354 9.76 17.59 6.06
C SER A 354 11.24 17.90 5.78
N ASP A 355 12.15 16.98 6.18
CA ASP A 355 13.58 17.11 5.97
C ASP A 355 13.93 17.10 4.47
N LEU A 356 13.30 16.20 3.70
CA LEU A 356 13.47 16.14 2.25
C LEU A 356 13.09 17.48 1.60
N TYR A 357 11.92 18.04 1.91
CA TYR A 357 11.46 19.28 1.31
C TYR A 357 12.34 20.47 1.71
N LYS A 358 12.71 20.57 3.00
CA LYS A 358 13.62 21.63 3.50
C LYS A 358 15.01 21.53 2.86
N SER A 359 15.46 20.34 2.48
CA SER A 359 16.76 20.17 1.80
C SER A 359 16.78 20.70 0.36
N ILE A 360 15.60 20.80 -0.26
CA ILE A 360 15.45 21.23 -1.67
C ILE A 360 15.23 22.73 -1.79
N VAL A 361 14.48 23.31 -0.86
CA VAL A 361 14.18 24.76 -0.84
C VAL A 361 15.09 25.42 0.21
N LYS A 362 16.32 25.64 -0.17
CA LYS A 362 17.29 26.39 0.63
C LYS A 362 17.37 27.84 0.18
#